data_492f742914d5c45cdc8012b635532e7f
#
_entry.id   492f742914d5c45cdc8012b635532e7f
#
_cell.length_a   1.000
_cell.length_b   1.000
_cell.length_c   1.000
_cell.angle_alpha   90.00
_cell.angle_beta   90.00
_cell.angle_gamma   90.00
#
_symmetry.space_group_name_H-M   'P 1'
#
loop_
_entity.id
_entity.type
_entity.pdbx_description
1 polymer ?
#
loop_
_entity_poly.entity_id
_entity_poly.type
_entity_poly.pdbx_seq_one_letter_code
_entity_poly.pdbx_strand_id
1 'polypeptide(L)'
;NYYAISKVISDYWVEDHMDEFSLVQGFRYFNVYGDGEEHKEDQASPVSKFAKQIEETGKLKLFEGSDKFLRDFICVDDIVNVVLNNDKPSGIYDLGTSSPISFQKVADCVVKKYNGEIEYVPFPDHLKGKYQDYTCAVPEWGDYSFITVEEYLS
;
A
#
# COMPACT_ATOMS: atom_id res chain seq x y z
N ASN A 1 -14.38 7.04 -9.75
CA ASN A 1 -13.72 8.32 -9.95
C ASN A 1 -12.83 8.28 -11.20
N TYR A 2 -12.43 9.43 -11.72
CA TYR A 2 -11.65 9.54 -12.97
C TYR A 2 -10.28 8.87 -12.89
N TYR A 3 -9.65 8.86 -11.72
CA TYR A 3 -8.38 8.15 -11.50
C TYR A 3 -8.54 6.64 -11.72
N ALA A 4 -9.54 6.02 -11.10
CA ALA A 4 -9.80 4.59 -11.28
C ALA A 4 -10.10 4.25 -12.76
N ILE A 5 -10.90 5.10 -13.44
CA ILE A 5 -11.19 4.93 -14.86
C ILE A 5 -9.90 5.00 -15.70
N SER A 6 -9.00 5.96 -15.43
CA SER A 6 -7.73 6.06 -16.17
C SER A 6 -6.85 4.82 -16.02
N LYS A 7 -6.85 4.17 -14.84
CA LYS A 7 -6.10 2.92 -14.62
C LYS A 7 -6.70 1.75 -15.39
N VAL A 8 -8.02 1.62 -15.38
CA VAL A 8 -8.73 0.59 -16.17
C VAL A 8 -8.50 0.77 -17.68
N ILE A 9 -8.51 2.02 -18.18
CA ILE A 9 -8.19 2.29 -19.58
C ILE A 9 -6.76 1.87 -19.93
N SER A 10 -5.79 2.11 -19.02
CA SER A 10 -4.41 1.66 -19.22
C SER A 10 -4.30 0.14 -19.28
N ASP A 11 -5.05 -0.59 -18.43
CA ASP A 11 -5.09 -2.04 -18.47
C ASP A 11 -5.63 -2.55 -19.80
N TYR A 12 -6.77 -2.04 -20.27
CA TYR A 12 -7.33 -2.40 -21.58
C TYR A 12 -6.38 -2.08 -22.74
N TRP A 13 -5.69 -0.93 -22.67
CA TRP A 13 -4.73 -0.60 -23.71
C TRP A 13 -3.59 -1.62 -23.77
N VAL A 14 -3.07 -2.04 -22.62
CA VAL A 14 -2.02 -3.08 -22.55
C VAL A 14 -2.54 -4.41 -23.10
N GLU A 15 -3.76 -4.82 -22.71
CA GLU A 15 -4.37 -6.06 -23.22
C GLU A 15 -4.54 -6.06 -24.74
N ASP A 16 -5.01 -4.94 -25.31
CA ASP A 16 -5.23 -4.81 -26.76
C ASP A 16 -3.93 -4.76 -27.58
N HIS A 17 -2.80 -4.40 -26.96
CA HIS A 17 -1.51 -4.22 -27.66
C HIS A 17 -0.43 -5.21 -27.23
N MET A 18 -0.78 -6.27 -26.49
CA MET A 18 0.21 -7.25 -26.01
C MET A 18 1.04 -7.86 -27.13
N ASP A 19 0.45 -8.10 -28.29
CA ASP A 19 1.11 -8.73 -29.44
C ASP A 19 2.14 -7.81 -30.12
N GLU A 20 2.16 -6.52 -29.79
CA GLU A 20 3.13 -5.57 -30.36
C GLU A 20 4.48 -5.59 -29.65
N PHE A 21 4.56 -6.27 -28.50
CA PHE A 21 5.76 -6.31 -27.63
C PHE A 21 6.25 -7.76 -27.45
N SER A 22 7.56 -7.92 -27.34
CA SER A 22 8.14 -9.21 -26.96
C SER A 22 7.80 -9.61 -25.53
N LEU A 23 7.67 -8.64 -24.64
CA LEU A 23 7.21 -8.76 -23.27
C LEU A 23 6.59 -7.43 -22.82
N VAL A 24 5.39 -7.46 -22.28
CA VAL A 24 4.77 -6.33 -21.60
C VAL A 24 4.05 -6.80 -20.33
N GLN A 25 4.38 -6.19 -19.20
CA GLN A 25 3.79 -6.51 -17.90
C GLN A 25 3.24 -5.24 -17.27
N GLY A 26 1.94 -5.23 -16.98
CA GLY A 26 1.28 -4.20 -16.19
C GLY A 26 1.18 -4.64 -14.73
N PHE A 27 1.52 -3.76 -13.79
CA PHE A 27 1.42 -4.08 -12.35
C PHE A 27 0.44 -3.14 -11.67
N ARG A 28 -0.56 -3.70 -11.00
CA ARG A 28 -1.50 -2.99 -10.15
C ARG A 28 -0.96 -2.97 -8.72
N TYR A 29 -0.24 -1.89 -8.37
CA TYR A 29 0.34 -1.73 -7.04
C TYR A 29 -0.73 -1.48 -5.99
N PHE A 30 -0.61 -2.16 -4.85
CA PHE A 30 -1.43 -1.92 -3.67
C PHE A 30 -0.87 -0.77 -2.82
N ASN A 31 -1.03 -0.79 -1.50
CA ASN A 31 -0.58 0.33 -0.66
C ASN A 31 0.94 0.25 -0.43
N VAL A 32 1.69 0.95 -1.28
CA VAL A 32 3.16 0.95 -1.24
C VAL A 32 3.65 1.78 -0.06
N TYR A 33 4.66 1.26 0.65
CA TYR A 33 5.43 1.97 1.68
C TYR A 33 6.93 1.67 1.51
N GLY A 34 7.78 2.47 2.15
CA GLY A 34 9.22 2.28 2.15
C GLY A 34 9.98 3.60 2.02
N ASP A 35 11.27 3.51 1.76
CA ASP A 35 12.15 4.68 1.66
C ASP A 35 11.82 5.57 0.44
N GLY A 36 12.23 6.85 0.52
CA GLY A 36 12.07 7.79 -0.58
C GLY A 36 10.68 8.45 -0.67
N GLU A 37 9.90 8.44 0.40
CA GLU A 37 8.57 9.07 0.42
C GLU A 37 8.56 10.53 0.89
N GLU A 38 9.69 11.11 1.29
CA GLU A 38 9.80 12.43 1.92
C GLU A 38 9.21 13.56 1.04
N HIS A 39 9.29 13.39 -0.28
CA HIS A 39 8.79 14.37 -1.25
C HIS A 39 7.27 14.25 -1.52
N LYS A 40 6.59 13.21 -1.01
CA LYS A 40 5.18 12.93 -1.32
C LYS A 40 4.19 13.69 -0.44
N GLU A 41 4.65 14.33 0.62
CA GLU A 41 3.82 15.11 1.56
C GLU A 41 2.52 14.34 1.97
N ASP A 42 1.36 14.90 1.63
CA ASP A 42 0.06 14.30 1.95
C ASP A 42 -0.25 13.00 1.18
N GLN A 43 0.54 12.66 0.17
CA GLN A 43 0.40 11.43 -0.60
C GLN A 43 1.32 10.29 -0.14
N ALA A 44 2.16 10.55 0.87
CA ALA A 44 2.99 9.52 1.49
C ALA A 44 2.13 8.42 2.14
N SER A 45 2.72 7.23 2.28
CA SER A 45 2.05 6.09 2.91
C SER A 45 1.66 6.38 4.37
N PRO A 46 0.69 5.65 4.94
CA PRO A 46 0.40 5.71 6.37
C PRO A 46 1.62 5.43 7.25
N VAL A 47 2.52 4.53 6.84
CA VAL A 47 3.75 4.23 7.57
C VAL A 47 4.61 5.48 7.71
N SER A 48 4.91 6.16 6.59
CA SER A 48 5.70 7.40 6.56
C SER A 48 5.01 8.55 7.30
N LYS A 49 3.70 8.75 7.08
CA LYS A 49 2.93 9.81 7.74
C LYS A 49 2.87 9.65 9.26
N PHE A 50 2.65 8.43 9.75
CA PHE A 50 2.60 8.16 11.19
C PHE A 50 3.96 8.36 11.83
N ALA A 51 5.05 7.90 11.18
CA ALA A 51 6.41 8.14 11.64
C ALA A 51 6.68 9.64 11.77
N LYS A 52 6.41 10.41 10.73
CA LYS A 52 6.59 11.86 10.72
C LYS A 52 5.79 12.57 11.83
N GLN A 53 4.53 12.19 12.04
CA GLN A 53 3.72 12.77 13.12
C GLN A 53 4.35 12.52 14.49
N ILE A 54 4.84 11.30 14.75
CA ILE A 54 5.50 10.98 16.04
C ILE A 54 6.81 11.76 16.19
N GLU A 55 7.62 11.87 15.14
CA GLU A 55 8.87 12.65 15.17
C GLU A 55 8.62 14.13 15.48
N GLU A 56 7.56 14.71 14.91
CA GLU A 56 7.23 16.13 15.10
C GLU A 56 6.53 16.42 16.44
N THR A 57 5.69 15.52 16.93
CA THR A 57 4.76 15.81 18.05
C THR A 57 4.77 14.77 19.18
N GLY A 58 5.46 13.66 19.01
CA GLY A 58 5.40 12.51 19.91
C GLY A 58 4.15 11.65 19.76
N LYS A 59 3.19 12.06 18.90
CA LYS A 59 1.89 11.39 18.74
C LYS A 59 1.51 11.26 17.28
N LEU A 60 0.82 10.18 16.96
CA LEU A 60 0.11 10.04 15.68
C LEU A 60 -1.41 10.10 15.89
N LYS A 61 -2.11 10.67 14.93
CA LYS A 61 -3.59 10.70 14.93
C LYS A 61 -4.14 9.54 14.13
N LEU A 62 -4.98 8.73 14.79
CA LEU A 62 -5.62 7.57 14.18
C LEU A 62 -7.15 7.70 14.31
N PHE A 63 -7.88 7.41 13.25
CA PHE A 63 -9.33 7.42 13.32
C PHE A 63 -9.86 6.28 14.18
N GLU A 64 -10.87 6.56 14.99
CA GLU A 64 -11.63 5.53 15.70
C GLU A 64 -12.17 4.48 14.70
N GLY A 65 -12.07 3.21 15.05
CA GLY A 65 -12.47 2.09 14.18
C GLY A 65 -11.46 1.71 13.09
N SER A 66 -10.23 2.23 13.14
CA SER A 66 -9.16 1.89 12.19
C SER A 66 -8.71 0.42 12.22
N ASP A 67 -9.11 -0.33 13.23
CA ASP A 67 -8.97 -1.79 13.30
C ASP A 67 -9.78 -2.53 12.23
N LYS A 68 -10.83 -1.90 11.69
CA LYS A 68 -11.73 -2.45 10.67
C LYS A 68 -11.33 -2.11 9.24
N PHE A 69 -10.44 -1.13 9.05
CA PHE A 69 -9.97 -0.72 7.73
C PHE A 69 -8.68 -1.45 7.39
N LEU A 70 -8.78 -2.43 6.49
CA LEU A 70 -7.66 -3.28 6.09
C LEU A 70 -7.16 -2.89 4.68
N ARG A 71 -5.85 -2.84 4.55
CA ARG A 71 -5.17 -2.61 3.27
C ARG A 71 -4.06 -3.63 3.09
N ASP A 72 -3.86 -3.99 1.85
CA ASP A 72 -2.69 -4.75 1.46
C ASP A 72 -1.52 -3.77 1.31
N PHE A 73 -0.58 -3.82 2.25
CA PHE A 73 0.61 -2.98 2.29
C PHE A 73 1.79 -3.75 1.73
N ILE A 74 2.51 -3.16 0.77
CA ILE A 74 3.68 -3.76 0.14
C ILE A 74 4.88 -2.83 0.23
N CYS A 75 6.05 -3.39 0.57
CA CYS A 75 7.31 -2.64 0.61
C CYS A 75 7.78 -2.29 -0.81
N VAL A 76 8.31 -1.10 -1.00
CA VAL A 76 8.85 -0.66 -2.30
C VAL A 76 9.99 -1.56 -2.78
N ASP A 77 10.81 -2.08 -1.88
CA ASP A 77 11.91 -2.98 -2.22
C ASP A 77 11.40 -4.31 -2.80
N ASP A 78 10.29 -4.83 -2.27
CA ASP A 78 9.63 -6.02 -2.82
C ASP A 78 9.09 -5.74 -4.22
N ILE A 79 8.50 -4.56 -4.45
CA ILE A 79 8.06 -4.17 -5.79
C ILE A 79 9.22 -4.18 -6.76
N VAL A 80 10.32 -3.53 -6.42
CA VAL A 80 11.52 -3.47 -7.27
C VAL A 80 12.04 -4.87 -7.55
N ASN A 81 12.13 -5.71 -6.51
CA ASN A 81 12.63 -7.06 -6.65
C ASN A 81 11.73 -7.95 -7.54
N VAL A 82 10.42 -7.91 -7.32
CA VAL A 82 9.46 -8.67 -8.12
C VAL A 82 9.46 -8.19 -9.58
N VAL A 83 9.39 -6.88 -9.81
CA VAL A 83 9.35 -6.33 -11.19
C VAL A 83 10.61 -6.70 -11.98
N LEU A 84 11.78 -6.68 -11.35
CA LEU A 84 13.04 -6.96 -12.04
C LEU A 84 13.36 -8.45 -12.20
N ASN A 85 12.83 -9.32 -11.34
CA ASN A 85 13.27 -10.71 -11.27
C ASN A 85 12.18 -11.75 -11.55
N ASN A 86 10.94 -11.33 -11.86
CA ASN A 86 9.89 -12.28 -12.23
C ASN A 86 10.07 -12.81 -13.66
N ASP A 87 9.54 -14.01 -13.90
CA ASP A 87 9.57 -14.70 -15.18
C ASP A 87 8.17 -14.87 -15.82
N LYS A 88 7.19 -14.12 -15.32
CA LYS A 88 5.82 -14.19 -15.84
C LYS A 88 5.73 -13.72 -17.29
N PRO A 89 4.82 -14.28 -18.09
CA PRO A 89 4.57 -13.84 -19.47
C PRO A 89 3.97 -12.42 -19.50
N SER A 90 3.74 -11.91 -20.71
CA SER A 90 2.95 -10.69 -20.88
C SER A 90 1.60 -10.81 -20.19
N GLY A 91 1.18 -9.77 -19.48
CA GLY A 91 -0.06 -9.79 -18.72
C GLY A 91 -0.19 -8.62 -17.75
N ILE A 92 -1.30 -8.58 -17.05
CA ILE A 92 -1.58 -7.60 -15.97
C ILE A 92 -1.69 -8.36 -14.67
N TYR A 93 -0.94 -7.91 -13.67
CA TYR A 93 -0.76 -8.62 -12.40
C TYR A 93 -1.03 -7.71 -11.22
N ASP A 94 -1.75 -8.20 -10.22
CA ASP A 94 -1.82 -7.55 -8.93
C ASP A 94 -0.45 -7.69 -8.23
N LEU A 95 0.09 -6.58 -7.72
CA LEU A 95 1.33 -6.58 -6.95
C LEU A 95 1.08 -6.03 -5.54
N GLY A 96 0.77 -6.94 -4.66
CA GLY A 96 0.54 -6.80 -3.23
C GLY A 96 0.95 -8.09 -2.52
N THR A 97 0.83 -8.09 -1.20
CA THR A 97 1.25 -9.22 -0.35
C THR A 97 0.18 -10.30 -0.21
N SER A 98 -1.05 -10.03 -0.62
CA SER A 98 -2.25 -10.85 -0.36
C SER A 98 -2.53 -11.09 1.14
N SER A 99 -1.96 -10.27 2.01
CA SER A 99 -2.05 -10.35 3.47
C SER A 99 -2.39 -8.98 4.07
N PRO A 100 -3.64 -8.49 3.88
CA PRO A 100 -4.02 -7.16 4.32
C PRO A 100 -3.98 -7.02 5.84
N ILE A 101 -3.48 -5.88 6.31
CA ILE A 101 -3.45 -5.50 7.71
C ILE A 101 -4.23 -4.21 7.97
N SER A 102 -4.63 -3.99 9.21
CA SER A 102 -5.38 -2.79 9.58
C SER A 102 -4.48 -1.56 9.74
N PHE A 103 -5.05 -0.36 9.57
CA PHE A 103 -4.35 0.87 9.92
C PHE A 103 -3.97 0.91 11.40
N GLN A 104 -4.76 0.27 12.28
CA GLN A 104 -4.39 0.10 13.68
C GLN A 104 -3.08 -0.67 13.83
N LYS A 105 -2.94 -1.83 13.12
CA LYS A 105 -1.70 -2.63 13.17
C LYS A 105 -0.49 -1.83 12.66
N VAL A 106 -0.66 -1.05 11.59
CA VAL A 106 0.40 -0.15 11.09
C VAL A 106 0.78 0.89 12.15
N ALA A 107 -0.21 1.55 12.77
CA ALA A 107 0.03 2.53 13.83
C ALA A 107 0.77 1.90 15.03
N ASP A 108 0.39 0.71 15.46
CA ASP A 108 1.05 -0.01 16.56
C ASP A 108 2.52 -0.30 16.26
N CYS A 109 2.84 -0.72 15.03
CA CYS A 109 4.22 -0.95 14.59
C CYS A 109 5.05 0.35 14.60
N VAL A 110 4.49 1.45 14.10
CA VAL A 110 5.17 2.76 14.07
C VAL A 110 5.37 3.29 15.49
N VAL A 111 4.36 3.23 16.36
CA VAL A 111 4.46 3.64 17.76
C VAL A 111 5.56 2.85 18.48
N LYS A 112 5.63 1.54 18.26
CA LYS A 112 6.67 0.67 18.84
C LYS A 112 8.08 1.09 18.40
N LYS A 113 8.26 1.42 17.12
CA LYS A 113 9.56 1.84 16.54
C LYS A 113 10.01 3.20 17.06
N TYR A 114 9.11 4.20 17.05
CA TYR A 114 9.45 5.59 17.33
C TYR A 114 9.15 6.02 18.77
N ASN A 115 8.68 5.11 19.62
CA ASN A 115 8.32 5.36 21.01
C ASN A 115 7.32 6.51 21.17
N GLY A 116 6.29 6.52 20.33
CA GLY A 116 5.23 7.53 20.33
C GLY A 116 3.95 7.06 21.01
N GLU A 117 2.89 7.85 20.87
CA GLU A 117 1.54 7.56 21.39
C GLU A 117 0.50 7.65 20.28
N ILE A 118 -0.61 6.90 20.39
CA ILE A 118 -1.77 7.04 19.49
C ILE A 118 -2.79 7.98 20.12
N GLU A 119 -3.14 9.03 19.40
CA GLU A 119 -4.28 9.90 19.67
C GLU A 119 -5.45 9.49 18.77
N TYR A 120 -6.50 8.90 19.36
CA TYR A 120 -7.70 8.55 18.60
C TYR A 120 -8.56 9.79 18.33
N VAL A 121 -8.97 9.93 17.08
CA VAL A 121 -9.83 11.02 16.63
C VAL A 121 -11.09 10.47 15.95
N PRO A 122 -12.24 11.18 16.03
CA PRO A 122 -13.47 10.73 15.39
C PRO A 122 -13.28 10.51 13.88
N PHE A 123 -13.91 9.46 13.35
CA PHE A 123 -13.90 9.22 11.90
C PHE A 123 -14.71 10.31 11.18
N PRO A 124 -14.15 10.96 10.12
CA PRO A 124 -14.81 12.08 9.46
C PRO A 124 -16.15 11.70 8.84
N ASP A 125 -17.20 12.45 9.13
CA ASP A 125 -18.56 12.17 8.66
C ASP A 125 -18.69 12.12 7.13
N HIS A 126 -17.94 12.96 6.42
CA HIS A 126 -17.96 13.02 4.95
C HIS A 126 -17.38 11.76 4.27
N LEU A 127 -16.63 10.93 4.99
CA LEU A 127 -16.06 9.67 4.53
C LEU A 127 -16.93 8.46 4.88
N LYS A 128 -17.89 8.59 5.81
CA LYS A 128 -18.77 7.49 6.21
C LYS A 128 -19.53 6.93 4.99
N GLY A 129 -19.49 5.61 4.82
CA GLY A 129 -20.12 4.90 3.71
C GLY A 129 -19.50 5.13 2.32
N LYS A 130 -18.41 5.91 2.23
CA LYS A 130 -17.67 6.14 0.98
C LYS A 130 -16.23 5.64 1.05
N TYR A 131 -15.74 5.40 2.25
CA TYR A 131 -14.38 4.93 2.47
C TYR A 131 -14.31 3.43 2.18
N GLN A 132 -13.35 3.04 1.35
CA GLN A 132 -13.10 1.63 1.09
C GLN A 132 -12.49 1.00 2.34
N ASP A 133 -13.13 -0.03 2.89
CA ASP A 133 -12.74 -0.67 4.14
C ASP A 133 -11.79 -1.86 3.94
N TYR A 134 -11.70 -2.40 2.74
CA TYR A 134 -10.88 -3.58 2.45
C TYR A 134 -10.23 -3.52 1.06
N THR A 135 -8.91 -3.82 0.98
CA THR A 135 -8.20 -4.15 -0.26
C THR A 135 -7.25 -5.31 -0.03
N CYS A 136 -7.17 -6.21 -1.00
CA CYS A 136 -6.28 -7.37 -0.98
C CYS A 136 -5.92 -7.74 -2.42
N ALA A 137 -4.64 -7.96 -2.70
CA ALA A 137 -4.18 -8.46 -3.98
C ALA A 137 -4.61 -9.91 -4.19
N VAL A 138 -4.81 -10.29 -5.44
CA VAL A 138 -4.88 -11.70 -5.80
C VAL A 138 -3.50 -12.33 -5.56
N PRO A 139 -3.40 -13.54 -4.96
CA PRO A 139 -2.12 -14.20 -4.73
C PRO A 139 -1.51 -14.69 -6.04
N GLU A 140 -0.56 -13.95 -6.59
CA GLU A 140 0.05 -14.23 -7.90
C GLU A 140 1.54 -14.52 -7.83
N TRP A 141 2.19 -14.33 -6.67
CA TRP A 141 3.65 -14.35 -6.53
C TRP A 141 4.19 -15.61 -5.82
N GLY A 142 3.38 -16.65 -5.71
CA GLY A 142 3.78 -17.95 -5.19
C GLY A 142 4.37 -17.89 -3.78
N ASP A 143 5.57 -18.47 -3.61
CA ASP A 143 6.27 -18.52 -2.33
C ASP A 143 7.15 -17.29 -2.04
N TYR A 144 6.98 -16.18 -2.77
CA TYR A 144 7.73 -14.96 -2.50
C TYR A 144 7.44 -14.44 -1.08
N SER A 145 8.49 -14.25 -0.30
CA SER A 145 8.38 -13.75 1.08
C SER A 145 8.46 -12.22 1.08
N PHE A 146 7.32 -11.59 1.24
CA PHE A 146 7.21 -10.13 1.30
C PHE A 146 7.67 -9.59 2.66
N ILE A 147 8.36 -8.44 2.64
CA ILE A 147 8.72 -7.68 3.83
C ILE A 147 7.45 -7.14 4.47
N THR A 148 7.18 -7.52 5.72
CA THR A 148 6.06 -6.98 6.48
C THR A 148 6.35 -5.59 7.02
N VAL A 149 5.30 -4.80 7.33
CA VAL A 149 5.47 -3.49 7.99
C VAL A 149 6.24 -3.62 9.33
N GLU A 150 6.04 -4.71 10.06
CA GLU A 150 6.75 -4.97 11.32
C GLU A 150 8.24 -5.25 11.10
N GLU A 151 8.61 -6.04 10.08
CA GLU A 151 10.00 -6.30 9.71
C GLU A 151 10.69 -5.05 9.20
N TYR A 152 10.03 -4.26 8.35
CA TYR A 152 10.57 -2.99 7.84
C TYR A 152 10.87 -1.99 8.94
N LEU A 153 10.05 -1.95 9.99
CA LEU A 153 10.19 -1.04 11.13
C LEU A 153 11.04 -1.62 12.29
N SER A 154 11.54 -2.85 12.19
CA SER A 154 12.30 -3.51 13.30
C SER A 154 13.72 -2.96 13.58
#